data_b946b6249804a0cfc6e68bf6a71b1036
#
_entry.id   b946b6249804a0cfc6e68bf6a71b1036
#
_cell.length_a   1.000
_cell.length_b   1.000
_cell.length_c   1.000
_cell.angle_alpha   90.00
_cell.angle_beta   90.00
_cell.angle_gamma   90.00
#
_symmetry.space_group_name_H-M   'P 1'
#
loop_
_entity.id
_entity.type
_entity.pdbx_description
1 polymer ?
#
loop_
_entity_poly.entity_id
_entity_poly.type
_entity_poly.pdbx_seq_one_letter_code
_entity_poly.pdbx_strand_id
1 'polypeptide(L)'
;PEGFFEDASKLLTDQGKVSLIIPDLGSERWLSAASDFKLYLGRKTTVHAYPGKVAERLLLEFSFQPAAPIISEVFIREGKGLGYTNDYKRLTHEFYL
;
A
#
# COMPACT_ATOMS: atom_id res chain seq x y z
N PRO A 1 -9.98 -5.91 9.25
CA PRO A 1 -9.34 -4.59 9.07
C PRO A 1 -9.48 -3.67 10.28
N GLU A 2 -10.65 -3.70 10.93
CA GLU A 2 -10.93 -2.79 12.04
C GLU A 2 -9.97 -3.02 13.20
N GLY A 3 -9.73 -4.27 13.58
CA GLY A 3 -8.82 -4.59 14.67
C GLY A 3 -7.40 -4.12 14.42
N PHE A 4 -6.93 -4.24 13.17
CA PHE A 4 -5.62 -3.76 12.78
C PHE A 4 -5.49 -2.24 12.98
N PHE A 5 -6.47 -1.48 12.49
CA PHE A 5 -6.41 -0.02 12.59
C PHE A 5 -6.68 0.48 14.01
N GLU A 6 -7.49 -0.22 14.78
CA GLU A 6 -7.67 0.10 16.18
C GLU A 6 -6.34 0.02 16.93
N ASP A 7 -5.60 -1.07 16.75
CA ASP A 7 -4.31 -1.25 17.40
C ASP A 7 -3.29 -0.23 16.87
N ALA A 8 -3.26 -0.03 15.56
CA ALA A 8 -2.33 0.93 14.95
C ALA A 8 -2.57 2.35 15.46
N SER A 9 -3.85 2.75 15.61
CA SER A 9 -4.18 4.09 16.07
C SER A 9 -3.71 4.36 17.49
N LYS A 10 -3.59 3.31 18.32
CA LYS A 10 -3.10 3.43 19.69
C LYS A 10 -1.58 3.49 19.76
N LEU A 11 -0.88 2.89 18.79
CA LEU A 11 0.57 2.76 18.81
C LEU A 11 1.28 3.85 18.03
N LEU A 12 0.61 4.47 17.04
CA LEU A 12 1.22 5.50 16.22
C LEU A 12 1.37 6.82 16.96
N THR A 13 2.52 7.44 16.77
CA THR A 13 2.71 8.85 17.17
C THR A 13 2.08 9.76 16.13
N ASP A 14 2.00 11.07 16.41
CA ASP A 14 1.44 12.05 15.47
C ASP A 14 2.19 12.08 14.15
N GLN A 15 3.48 11.75 14.15
CA GLN A 15 4.33 11.71 12.96
C GLN A 15 4.49 10.30 12.40
N GLY A 16 3.90 9.31 13.05
CA GLY A 16 4.06 7.91 12.67
C GLY A 16 3.27 7.56 11.42
N LYS A 17 3.73 6.50 10.76
CA LYS A 17 3.09 5.95 9.57
C LYS A 17 2.94 4.45 9.72
N VAL A 18 1.87 3.91 9.15
CA VAL A 18 1.67 2.47 9.07
C VAL A 18 1.53 2.07 7.60
N SER A 19 2.25 1.03 7.22
CA SER A 19 2.22 0.51 5.85
C SER A 19 1.72 -0.92 5.87
N LEU A 20 0.93 -1.28 4.88
CA LEU A 20 0.46 -2.65 4.72
C LEU A 20 0.33 -3.02 3.25
N ILE A 21 0.42 -4.33 3.03
CA ILE A 21 0.27 -4.93 1.69
C ILE A 21 -0.96 -5.82 1.76
N ILE A 22 -1.94 -5.54 0.91
CA ILE A 22 -3.20 -6.29 0.88
C ILE A 22 -3.54 -6.72 -0.54
N PRO A 23 -4.37 -7.76 -0.71
CA PRO A 23 -4.90 -8.08 -2.03
C PRO A 23 -5.75 -6.92 -2.56
N ASP A 24 -5.74 -6.71 -3.86
CA ASP A 24 -6.58 -5.68 -4.48
C ASP A 24 -8.07 -5.96 -4.21
N LEU A 25 -8.48 -7.20 -4.31
CA LEU A 25 -9.84 -7.60 -4.01
C LEU A 25 -10.14 -7.39 -2.52
N GLY A 26 -11.16 -6.62 -2.23
CA GLY A 26 -11.56 -6.34 -0.86
C GLY A 26 -10.82 -5.16 -0.22
N SER A 27 -9.98 -4.44 -0.97
CA SER A 27 -9.20 -3.32 -0.46
C SER A 27 -10.07 -2.18 0.07
N GLU A 28 -11.29 -2.02 -0.44
CA GLU A 28 -12.20 -0.97 -0.01
C GLU A 28 -12.54 -1.05 1.48
N ARG A 29 -12.62 -2.27 2.01
CA ARG A 29 -12.87 -2.50 3.44
C ARG A 29 -11.75 -1.93 4.30
N TRP A 30 -10.51 -2.08 3.85
CA TRP A 30 -9.34 -1.55 4.53
C TRP A 30 -9.33 -0.02 4.52
N LEU A 31 -9.67 0.57 3.38
CA LEU A 31 -9.72 2.03 3.26
C LEU A 31 -10.83 2.63 4.15
N SER A 32 -12.01 1.99 4.19
CA SER A 32 -13.10 2.43 5.06
C SER A 32 -12.73 2.31 6.52
N ALA A 33 -12.10 1.20 6.91
CA ALA A 33 -11.70 0.98 8.30
C ALA A 33 -10.66 2.01 8.75
N ALA A 34 -9.70 2.35 7.90
CA ALA A 34 -8.72 3.38 8.22
C ALA A 34 -9.39 4.73 8.49
N SER A 35 -10.36 5.09 7.67
CA SER A 35 -11.11 6.34 7.83
C SER A 35 -11.84 6.40 9.17
N ASP A 36 -12.41 5.26 9.61
CA ASP A 36 -13.11 5.17 10.88
C ASP A 36 -12.21 5.47 12.09
N PHE A 37 -10.91 5.23 11.95
CA PHE A 37 -9.92 5.52 12.99
C PHE A 37 -9.13 6.80 12.71
N LYS A 38 -9.63 7.66 11.81
CA LYS A 38 -9.05 8.96 11.48
C LYS A 38 -7.64 8.86 10.90
N LEU A 39 -7.37 7.76 10.22
CA LEU A 39 -6.11 7.57 9.48
C LEU A 39 -6.31 7.98 8.03
N TYR A 40 -5.36 8.74 7.51
CA TYR A 40 -5.40 9.27 6.15
C TYR A 40 -4.47 8.47 5.26
N LEU A 41 -4.93 8.18 4.05
CA LEU A 41 -4.12 7.51 3.04
C LEU A 41 -3.08 8.52 2.50
N GLY A 42 -1.81 8.22 2.70
CA GLY A 42 -0.72 9.06 2.19
C GLY A 42 -0.09 8.52 0.93
N ARG A 43 -0.14 7.19 0.74
CA ARG A 43 0.43 6.56 -0.46
C ARG A 43 -0.39 5.32 -0.81
N LYS A 44 -0.65 5.16 -2.10
CA LYS A 44 -1.26 3.94 -2.64
C LYS A 44 -0.46 3.51 -3.86
N THR A 45 0.18 2.35 -3.77
CA THR A 45 0.91 1.78 -4.89
C THR A 45 0.21 0.51 -5.33
N THR A 46 -0.21 0.48 -6.59
CA THR A 46 -0.85 -0.70 -7.19
C THR A 46 0.24 -1.57 -7.81
N VAL A 47 0.28 -2.85 -7.45
CA VAL A 47 1.30 -3.79 -7.90
C VAL A 47 0.68 -4.77 -8.89
N HIS A 48 1.26 -4.82 -10.09
CA HIS A 48 0.87 -5.72 -11.17
C HIS A 48 1.99 -6.73 -11.42
N ALA A 49 1.63 -7.95 -11.81
CA ALA A 49 2.65 -8.95 -12.15
C ALA A 49 3.48 -8.53 -13.36
N TYR A 50 2.84 -7.97 -14.39
CA TYR A 50 3.50 -7.43 -15.58
C TYR A 50 2.53 -6.47 -16.27
N PRO A 51 2.99 -5.64 -17.21
CA PRO A 51 2.10 -4.71 -17.92
C PRO A 51 0.95 -5.45 -18.62
N GLY A 52 -0.25 -4.93 -18.47
CA GLY A 52 -1.48 -5.53 -19.01
C GLY A 52 -2.16 -6.52 -18.10
N LYS A 53 -1.52 -6.96 -17.02
CA LYS A 53 -2.14 -7.82 -16.02
C LYS A 53 -2.93 -6.96 -15.02
N VAL A 54 -4.09 -7.48 -14.58
CA VAL A 54 -4.87 -6.79 -13.54
C VAL A 54 -4.06 -6.68 -12.25
N ALA A 55 -4.40 -5.69 -11.44
CA ALA A 55 -3.73 -5.47 -10.16
C ALA A 55 -3.93 -6.67 -9.24
N GLU A 56 -2.87 -7.08 -8.56
CA GLU A 56 -2.92 -8.20 -7.63
C GLU A 56 -2.84 -7.73 -6.18
N ARG A 57 -2.05 -6.70 -5.89
CA ARG A 57 -1.84 -6.23 -4.53
C ARG A 57 -1.78 -4.71 -4.48
N LEU A 58 -2.08 -4.19 -3.29
CA LEU A 58 -1.93 -2.77 -3.00
C LEU A 58 -0.97 -2.58 -1.83
N LEU A 59 -0.08 -1.62 -1.97
CA LEU A 59 0.73 -1.11 -0.88
C LEU A 59 0.09 0.19 -0.41
N LEU A 60 -0.32 0.22 0.85
CA LEU A 60 -1.01 1.38 1.42
C LEU A 60 -0.20 1.93 2.59
N GLU A 61 -0.10 3.25 2.67
CA GLU A 61 0.55 3.92 3.78
C GLU A 61 -0.42 4.93 4.38
N PHE A 62 -0.61 4.84 5.69
CA PHE A 62 -1.54 5.68 6.43
C PHE A 62 -0.82 6.44 7.54
N SER A 63 -1.36 7.60 7.89
CA SER A 63 -0.89 8.39 9.03
C SER A 63 -2.03 9.24 9.59
N PHE A 64 -1.78 9.92 10.71
CA PHE A 64 -2.75 10.89 11.24
C PHE A 64 -2.67 12.24 10.53
N GLN A 65 -1.72 12.43 9.63
CA GLN A 65 -1.54 13.70 8.92
C GLN A 65 -2.42 13.74 7.66
N PRO A 66 -3.33 14.72 7.53
CA PRO A 66 -4.08 14.88 6.29
C PRO A 66 -3.12 15.22 5.15
N ALA A 67 -3.29 14.51 4.03
CA ALA A 67 -2.45 14.75 2.85
C ALA A 67 -3.18 14.25 1.61
N ALA A 68 -2.83 14.82 0.45
CA ALA A 68 -3.24 14.27 -0.83
C ALA A 68 -2.46 12.97 -1.07
N PRO A 69 -3.11 11.85 -1.34
CA PRO A 69 -2.41 10.58 -1.53
C PRO A 69 -1.49 10.61 -2.76
N ILE A 70 -0.31 10.02 -2.61
CA ILE A 70 0.59 9.78 -3.74
C ILE A 70 0.17 8.45 -4.36
N ILE A 71 -0.30 8.50 -5.61
CA ILE A 71 -0.79 7.32 -6.32
C ILE A 71 0.26 6.88 -7.32
N SER A 72 0.61 5.60 -7.29
CA SER A 72 1.60 5.05 -8.22
C SER A 72 1.28 3.62 -8.59
N GLU A 73 1.95 3.10 -9.62
CA GLU A 73 1.86 1.73 -10.06
C GLU A 73 3.25 1.14 -10.18
N VAL A 74 3.38 -0.14 -9.86
CA VAL A 74 4.63 -0.88 -10.00
C VAL A 74 4.34 -2.19 -10.71
N PHE A 75 5.17 -2.53 -11.68
CA PHE A 75 5.11 -3.81 -12.38
C PHE A 75 6.27 -4.67 -11.91
N ILE A 76 5.97 -5.90 -11.48
CA ILE A 76 7.00 -6.79 -10.92
C ILE A 76 7.98 -7.20 -12.02
N ARG A 77 7.45 -7.54 -13.20
CA ARG A 77 8.26 -7.98 -14.33
C ARG A 77 8.08 -7.06 -15.52
N GLU A 78 9.07 -7.01 -16.38
CA GLU A 78 9.02 -6.22 -17.62
C GLU A 78 7.92 -6.72 -18.57
N GLY A 79 7.57 -8.03 -18.46
CA GLY A 79 6.52 -8.68 -19.20
C GLY A 79 6.39 -10.11 -18.73
N LYS A 80 5.43 -10.85 -19.26
CA LYS A 80 5.21 -12.24 -18.88
C LYS A 80 6.49 -13.05 -19.16
N GLY A 81 7.04 -13.67 -18.12
CA GLY A 81 8.26 -14.47 -18.23
C GLY A 81 9.55 -13.68 -18.31
N LEU A 82 9.50 -12.35 -18.25
CA LEU A 82 10.69 -11.49 -18.28
C LEU A 82 11.17 -11.18 -16.86
N GLY A 83 12.31 -10.52 -16.76
CA GLY A 83 12.93 -10.17 -15.48
C GLY A 83 12.16 -9.13 -14.67
N TYR A 84 12.63 -8.90 -13.46
CA TYR A 84 12.02 -7.91 -12.57
C TYR A 84 12.31 -6.50 -13.03
N THR A 85 11.35 -5.59 -12.84
CA THR A 85 11.53 -4.18 -13.14
C THR A 85 12.42 -3.51 -12.09
N ASN A 86 13.00 -2.37 -12.46
CA ASN A 86 13.78 -1.56 -11.52
C ASN A 86 12.87 -1.02 -10.40
N ASP A 87 11.63 -0.66 -10.72
CA ASP A 87 10.66 -0.19 -9.73
C ASP A 87 10.38 -1.24 -8.68
N TYR A 88 10.20 -2.49 -9.09
CA TYR A 88 9.97 -3.58 -8.15
C TYR A 88 11.20 -3.83 -7.27
N LYS A 89 12.40 -3.80 -7.86
CA LYS A 89 13.63 -3.97 -7.10
C LYS A 89 13.80 -2.87 -6.05
N ARG A 90 13.48 -1.64 -6.42
CA ARG A 90 13.54 -0.51 -5.50
C ARG A 90 12.52 -0.65 -4.39
N LEU A 91 11.30 -1.05 -4.73
CA LEU A 91 10.21 -1.22 -3.76
C LEU A 91 10.56 -2.28 -2.73
N THR A 92 11.07 -3.44 -3.17
CA THR A 92 11.46 -4.51 -2.24
C THR A 92 12.61 -4.08 -1.34
N HIS A 93 13.53 -3.28 -1.84
CA HIS A 93 14.60 -2.73 -1.04
C HIS A 93 14.06 -1.86 0.10
N GLU A 94 13.04 -1.05 -0.17
CA GLU A 94 12.43 -0.16 0.82
C GLU A 94 11.57 -0.89 1.85
N PHE A 95 10.83 -1.93 1.43
CA PHE A 95 9.81 -2.56 2.28
C PHE A 95 10.20 -3.90 2.87
N TYR A 96 11.21 -4.58 2.33
CA TYR A 96 11.53 -5.94 2.74
C TYR A 96 12.98 -6.13 3.21
N LEU A 97 13.66 -5.06 3.52
CA LEU A 97 15.01 -5.15 4.09
C LEU A 97 15.00 -5.33 5.61
#